data_d1cb045f361d9d90bc06fb44c550beb4
#
_entry.id   d1cb045f361d9d90bc06fb44c550beb4
#
_cell.length_a   1.000
_cell.length_b   1.000
_cell.length_c   1.000
_cell.angle_alpha   90.00
_cell.angle_beta   90.00
_cell.angle_gamma   90.00
#
_symmetry.space_group_name_H-M   'P 1'
#
loop_
_entity.id
_entity.type
_entity.pdbx_description
1 polymer ?
#
loop_
_entity_poly.entity_id
_entity_poly.type
_entity_poly.pdbx_seq_one_letter_code
_entity_poly.pdbx_strand_id
1 'polypeptide(L)'
;MSKLSFISHCVAYYAEHIGQSNTDIYELFKREGVIDFLVSDYDDLHGMGMEYLMQMIDDYLGRKRVIVYHGSTLDIKSPRIIPSDVGRDFGFAFYTTDIREQAERWAIRRAKLQSRNQNRLIPAIVNVYEWYRGQNLRIKEFHDASMDWLEMVVKCRSDISYRHNFDIVIGKIANDNVGETVSYVYKALCVKKMP
;
A
#
# COMPACT_ATOMS: atom_id res chain seq x y z
N MET A 1 3.92 22.36 -30.54
CA MET A 1 4.61 22.61 -29.25
C MET A 1 6.07 22.27 -29.44
N SER A 2 7.04 22.98 -28.81
CA SER A 2 8.46 22.61 -28.89
C SER A 2 8.76 21.41 -27.99
N LYS A 3 9.85 20.65 -28.31
CA LYS A 3 10.30 19.51 -27.46
C LYS A 3 10.51 19.95 -26.00
N LEU A 4 11.11 21.12 -25.78
CA LEU A 4 11.33 21.66 -24.43
C LEU A 4 10.00 21.94 -23.70
N SER A 5 9.03 22.54 -24.38
CA SER A 5 7.69 22.80 -23.82
C SER A 5 6.98 21.50 -23.49
N PHE A 6 7.08 20.48 -24.35
CA PHE A 6 6.51 19.17 -24.12
C PHE A 6 7.08 18.49 -22.86
N ILE A 7 8.41 18.47 -22.74
CA ILE A 7 9.08 17.89 -21.56
C ILE A 7 8.65 18.63 -20.28
N SER A 8 8.60 19.99 -20.32
CA SER A 8 8.19 20.79 -19.17
C SER A 8 6.75 20.48 -18.75
N HIS A 9 5.85 20.24 -19.71
CA HIS A 9 4.47 19.80 -19.43
C HIS A 9 4.46 18.39 -18.82
N CYS A 10 5.21 17.45 -19.38
CA CYS A 10 5.30 16.10 -18.82
C CYS A 10 5.82 16.10 -17.38
N VAL A 11 6.85 16.92 -17.07
CA VAL A 11 7.37 17.07 -15.70
C VAL A 11 6.29 17.62 -14.76
N ALA A 12 5.60 18.70 -15.16
CA ALA A 12 4.60 19.35 -14.31
C ALA A 12 3.40 18.44 -14.04
N TYR A 13 2.86 17.79 -15.07
CA TYR A 13 1.73 16.87 -14.93
C TYR A 13 2.11 15.61 -14.15
N TYR A 14 3.32 15.08 -14.36
CA TYR A 14 3.77 13.92 -13.62
C TYR A 14 4.02 14.24 -12.14
N ALA A 15 4.51 15.44 -11.84
CA ALA A 15 4.64 15.93 -10.48
C ALA A 15 3.30 16.01 -9.75
N GLU A 16 2.26 16.52 -10.42
CA GLU A 16 0.89 16.53 -9.91
C GLU A 16 0.33 15.11 -9.76
N HIS A 17 0.55 14.26 -10.77
CA HIS A 17 0.08 12.87 -10.81
C HIS A 17 0.56 12.04 -9.61
N ILE A 18 1.81 12.23 -9.18
CA ILE A 18 2.38 11.46 -8.05
C ILE A 18 2.54 12.28 -6.75
N GLY A 19 2.12 13.54 -6.74
CA GLY A 19 2.16 14.42 -5.56
C GLY A 19 3.57 14.80 -5.10
N GLN A 20 4.50 15.05 -6.05
CA GLN A 20 5.87 15.49 -5.78
C GLN A 20 6.19 16.86 -6.39
N SER A 21 7.34 17.45 -6.05
CA SER A 21 7.74 18.72 -6.64
C SER A 21 8.23 18.55 -8.07
N ASN A 22 8.07 19.60 -8.90
CA ASN A 22 8.59 19.63 -10.27
C ASN A 22 10.11 19.40 -10.32
N THR A 23 10.84 19.90 -9.33
CA THR A 23 12.29 19.73 -9.23
C THR A 23 12.66 18.26 -9.02
N ASP A 24 11.98 17.58 -8.09
CA ASP A 24 12.24 16.17 -7.80
C ASP A 24 11.93 15.30 -9.02
N ILE A 25 10.84 15.62 -9.76
CA ILE A 25 10.47 14.90 -10.98
C ILE A 25 11.47 15.15 -12.10
N TYR A 26 11.94 16.39 -12.27
CA TYR A 26 12.95 16.68 -13.27
C TYR A 26 14.25 15.89 -13.03
N GLU A 27 14.73 15.87 -11.78
CA GLU A 27 15.91 15.09 -11.41
C GLU A 27 15.68 13.56 -11.56
N LEU A 28 14.48 13.08 -11.23
CA LEU A 28 14.08 11.70 -11.49
C LEU A 28 14.15 11.39 -12.99
N PHE A 29 13.49 12.18 -13.82
CA PHE A 29 13.43 11.96 -15.27
C PHE A 29 14.81 11.99 -15.92
N LYS A 30 15.67 12.89 -15.45
CA LYS A 30 17.06 12.96 -15.89
C LYS A 30 17.85 11.71 -15.52
N ARG A 31 17.76 11.28 -14.27
CA ARG A 31 18.48 10.12 -13.74
C ARG A 31 18.05 8.81 -14.42
N GLU A 32 16.75 8.63 -14.62
CA GLU A 32 16.16 7.39 -15.16
C GLU A 32 16.06 7.40 -16.71
N GLY A 33 16.55 8.44 -17.40
CA GLY A 33 16.54 8.51 -18.86
C GLY A 33 15.17 8.83 -19.49
N VAL A 34 14.17 9.23 -18.70
CA VAL A 34 12.84 9.61 -19.20
C VAL A 34 12.89 10.80 -20.13
N ILE A 35 13.80 11.77 -19.88
CA ILE A 35 13.95 12.94 -20.76
C ILE A 35 14.39 12.48 -22.16
N ASP A 36 15.38 11.58 -22.24
CA ASP A 36 15.86 11.07 -23.52
C ASP A 36 14.77 10.27 -24.25
N PHE A 37 14.02 9.46 -23.52
CA PHE A 37 12.86 8.74 -24.04
C PHE A 37 11.82 9.69 -24.63
N LEU A 38 11.40 10.74 -23.90
CA LEU A 38 10.41 11.72 -24.35
C LEU A 38 10.91 12.55 -25.55
N VAL A 39 12.22 12.77 -25.65
CA VAL A 39 12.83 13.46 -26.80
C VAL A 39 12.91 12.60 -28.04
N SER A 40 13.27 11.30 -27.88
CA SER A 40 13.39 10.36 -28.99
C SER A 40 12.03 10.10 -29.65
N ASP A 41 11.02 9.91 -28.85
CA ASP A 41 9.68 9.52 -29.31
C ASP A 41 8.70 10.72 -29.39
N TYR A 42 9.25 11.94 -29.42
CA TYR A 42 8.46 13.19 -29.41
C TYR A 42 7.37 13.24 -30.48
N ASP A 43 7.69 12.80 -31.71
CA ASP A 43 6.75 12.91 -32.84
C ASP A 43 5.53 12.03 -32.64
N ASP A 44 5.68 10.91 -31.95
CA ASP A 44 4.58 10.00 -31.63
C ASP A 44 3.85 10.41 -30.35
N LEU A 45 4.55 10.99 -29.38
CA LEU A 45 4.02 11.25 -28.04
C LEU A 45 3.34 12.60 -27.88
N HIS A 46 3.79 13.65 -28.58
CA HIS A 46 3.34 15.02 -28.30
C HIS A 46 1.87 15.30 -28.63
N GLY A 47 1.22 14.41 -29.38
CA GLY A 47 -0.20 14.44 -29.69
C GLY A 47 -1.07 13.55 -28.79
N MET A 48 -0.45 12.79 -27.88
CA MET A 48 -1.18 11.89 -26.98
C MET A 48 -1.82 12.63 -25.80
N GLY A 49 -2.89 12.06 -25.24
CA GLY A 49 -3.52 12.58 -24.04
C GLY A 49 -2.61 12.44 -22.82
N MET A 50 -2.67 13.42 -21.90
CA MET A 50 -1.79 13.44 -20.72
C MET A 50 -1.93 12.21 -19.83
N GLU A 51 -3.14 11.67 -19.68
CA GLU A 51 -3.38 10.46 -18.91
C GLU A 51 -2.61 9.25 -19.47
N TYR A 52 -2.61 9.10 -20.80
CA TYR A 52 -1.85 8.06 -21.49
C TYR A 52 -0.34 8.26 -21.32
N LEU A 53 0.14 9.51 -21.44
CA LEU A 53 1.56 9.85 -21.25
C LEU A 53 2.01 9.54 -19.81
N MET A 54 1.20 9.85 -18.81
CA MET A 54 1.51 9.52 -17.40
C MET A 54 1.64 8.00 -17.21
N GLN A 55 0.71 7.23 -17.77
CA GLN A 55 0.79 5.77 -17.71
C GLN A 55 2.04 5.23 -18.41
N MET A 56 2.39 5.76 -19.58
CA MET A 56 3.62 5.37 -20.30
C MET A 56 4.89 5.67 -19.50
N ILE A 57 4.93 6.83 -18.84
CA ILE A 57 6.06 7.21 -17.99
C ILE A 57 6.14 6.27 -16.78
N ASP A 58 5.01 5.92 -16.17
CA ASP A 58 4.96 4.93 -15.08
C ASP A 58 5.50 3.55 -15.55
N ASP A 59 5.07 3.10 -16.71
CA ASP A 59 5.52 1.83 -17.29
C ASP A 59 7.04 1.87 -17.61
N TYR A 60 7.52 2.98 -18.18
CA TYR A 60 8.95 3.20 -18.43
C TYR A 60 9.79 3.16 -17.14
N LEU A 61 9.29 3.79 -16.10
CA LEU A 61 9.93 3.80 -14.78
C LEU A 61 9.75 2.50 -13.98
N GLY A 62 9.06 1.51 -14.55
CA GLY A 62 8.70 0.28 -13.85
C GLY A 62 7.76 0.49 -12.65
N ARG A 63 7.05 1.61 -12.62
CA ARG A 63 6.12 1.99 -11.56
C ARG A 63 4.75 1.39 -11.84
N LYS A 64 4.44 0.25 -11.24
CA LYS A 64 3.08 -0.29 -11.27
C LYS A 64 2.17 0.50 -10.32
N ARG A 65 1.16 1.15 -10.89
CA ARG A 65 0.03 1.70 -10.13
C ARG A 65 -0.72 0.57 -9.43
N VAL A 66 -0.86 0.69 -8.13
CA VAL A 66 -1.61 -0.27 -7.31
C VAL A 66 -2.76 0.45 -6.65
N ILE A 67 -3.99 -0.05 -6.90
CA ILE A 67 -5.20 0.42 -6.21
C ILE A 67 -5.43 -0.48 -5.01
N VAL A 68 -5.59 0.12 -3.83
CA VAL A 68 -5.89 -0.59 -2.60
C VAL A 68 -7.10 0.00 -1.89
N TYR A 69 -7.82 -0.85 -1.18
CA TYR A 69 -9.07 -0.52 -0.50
C TYR A 69 -8.93 -0.69 1.01
N HIS A 70 -9.52 0.22 1.76
CA HIS A 70 -9.62 0.14 3.22
C HIS A 70 -11.06 0.25 3.68
N GLY A 71 -11.61 -0.82 4.24
CA GLY A 71 -12.94 -0.83 4.83
C GLY A 71 -12.96 -0.17 6.22
N SER A 72 -13.80 0.84 6.40
CA SER A 72 -13.89 1.65 7.61
C SER A 72 -15.32 2.11 7.90
N THR A 73 -15.47 2.87 8.96
CA THR A 73 -16.67 3.65 9.26
C THR A 73 -16.42 5.15 9.13
N LEU A 74 -15.23 5.54 8.67
CA LEU A 74 -14.77 6.92 8.51
C LEU A 74 -14.24 7.14 7.09
N ASP A 75 -14.48 8.33 6.55
CA ASP A 75 -13.78 8.85 5.37
C ASP A 75 -12.37 9.28 5.82
N ILE A 76 -11.34 8.56 5.32
CA ILE A 76 -9.94 8.74 5.75
C ILE A 76 -9.14 9.30 4.59
N LYS A 77 -9.02 10.63 4.52
CA LYS A 77 -8.23 11.31 3.47
C LYS A 77 -6.72 11.24 3.70
N SER A 78 -6.29 11.13 4.96
CA SER A 78 -4.88 11.04 5.33
C SER A 78 -4.66 9.83 6.23
N PRO A 79 -4.27 8.67 5.66
CA PRO A 79 -4.00 7.47 6.42
C PRO A 79 -2.93 7.69 7.49
N ARG A 80 -3.15 7.17 8.69
CA ARG A 80 -2.20 7.23 9.80
C ARG A 80 -2.11 5.88 10.48
N ILE A 81 -0.91 5.52 10.91
CA ILE A 81 -0.73 4.37 11.78
C ILE A 81 -1.16 4.78 13.19
N ILE A 82 -2.20 4.13 13.69
CA ILE A 82 -2.72 4.35 15.04
C ILE A 82 -2.22 3.21 15.92
N PRO A 83 -1.48 3.49 17.01
CA PRO A 83 -1.12 2.48 17.99
C PRO A 83 -2.38 1.76 18.51
N SER A 84 -2.31 0.45 18.64
CA SER A 84 -3.40 -0.39 19.12
C SER A 84 -2.86 -1.33 20.19
N ASP A 85 -3.61 -1.53 21.26
CA ASP A 85 -3.28 -2.46 22.32
C ASP A 85 -3.49 -3.93 21.93
N VAL A 86 -3.96 -4.18 20.70
CA VAL A 86 -4.22 -5.52 20.18
C VAL A 86 -3.21 -5.85 19.08
N GLY A 87 -2.47 -6.94 19.25
CA GLY A 87 -1.59 -7.48 18.23
C GLY A 87 -2.36 -7.82 16.95
N ARG A 88 -1.82 -7.41 15.80
CA ARG A 88 -2.37 -7.69 14.47
C ARG A 88 -1.36 -8.46 13.64
N ASP A 89 -1.79 -9.07 12.55
CA ASP A 89 -0.97 -9.96 11.72
C ASP A 89 0.37 -9.36 11.29
N PHE A 90 0.38 -8.09 10.94
CA PHE A 90 1.58 -7.36 10.55
C PHE A 90 1.87 -6.17 11.47
N GLY A 91 1.44 -6.23 12.73
CA GLY A 91 1.74 -5.22 13.74
C GLY A 91 1.03 -3.88 13.50
N PHE A 92 1.72 -2.79 13.82
CA PHE A 92 1.20 -1.44 13.63
C PHE A 92 1.31 -1.03 12.17
N ALA A 93 0.19 -1.06 11.46
CA ALA A 93 0.11 -0.73 10.05
C ALA A 93 -1.25 -0.14 9.69
N PHE A 94 -1.30 0.55 8.56
CA PHE A 94 -2.55 0.90 7.90
C PHE A 94 -2.91 -0.26 6.96
N TYR A 95 -3.96 -0.99 7.29
CA TYR A 95 -4.34 -2.23 6.60
C TYR A 95 -5.20 -1.93 5.38
N THR A 96 -4.78 -2.44 4.24
CA THR A 96 -5.50 -2.36 2.97
C THR A 96 -5.60 -3.74 2.31
N THR A 97 -6.41 -3.84 1.29
CA THR A 97 -6.53 -5.00 0.41
C THR A 97 -6.66 -4.55 -1.04
N ASP A 98 -6.22 -5.35 -1.98
CA ASP A 98 -6.44 -5.17 -3.42
C ASP A 98 -7.81 -5.69 -3.88
N ILE A 99 -8.57 -6.36 -2.99
CA ILE A 99 -9.89 -6.92 -3.28
C ILE A 99 -10.97 -6.02 -2.66
N ARG A 100 -11.70 -5.29 -3.51
CA ARG A 100 -12.73 -4.33 -3.11
C ARG A 100 -13.82 -4.95 -2.24
N GLU A 101 -14.32 -6.12 -2.63
CA GLU A 101 -15.38 -6.83 -1.91
C GLU A 101 -14.93 -7.24 -0.49
N GLN A 102 -13.65 -7.47 -0.28
CA GLN A 102 -13.11 -7.75 1.05
C GLN A 102 -13.18 -6.50 1.94
N ALA A 103 -12.81 -5.35 1.41
CA ALA A 103 -12.94 -4.08 2.13
C ALA A 103 -14.40 -3.73 2.44
N GLU A 104 -15.33 -3.97 1.51
CA GLU A 104 -16.76 -3.77 1.69
C GLU A 104 -17.32 -4.65 2.83
N ARG A 105 -17.02 -5.95 2.81
CA ARG A 105 -17.43 -6.87 3.89
C ARG A 105 -16.89 -6.43 5.25
N TRP A 106 -15.65 -5.98 5.30
CA TRP A 106 -15.02 -5.49 6.52
C TRP A 106 -15.68 -4.20 7.02
N ALA A 107 -15.93 -3.24 6.13
CA ALA A 107 -16.63 -1.99 6.46
C ALA A 107 -18.02 -2.24 7.03
N ILE A 108 -18.82 -3.12 6.40
CA ILE A 108 -20.15 -3.51 6.85
C ILE A 108 -20.09 -4.18 8.24
N ARG A 109 -19.15 -5.10 8.45
CA ARG A 109 -18.98 -5.77 9.76
C ARG A 109 -18.67 -4.77 10.86
N ARG A 110 -17.74 -3.82 10.61
CA ARG A 110 -17.38 -2.77 11.56
C ARG A 110 -18.55 -1.82 11.84
N ALA A 111 -19.25 -1.38 10.79
CA ALA A 111 -20.40 -0.50 10.91
C ALA A 111 -21.50 -1.14 11.76
N LYS A 112 -21.85 -2.40 11.52
CA LYS A 112 -22.83 -3.15 12.32
C LYS A 112 -22.43 -3.24 13.79
N LEU A 113 -21.17 -3.57 14.08
CA LEU A 113 -20.67 -3.67 15.46
C LEU A 113 -20.74 -2.32 16.18
N GLN A 114 -20.26 -1.25 15.55
CA GLN A 114 -20.28 0.09 16.13
C GLN A 114 -21.70 0.62 16.28
N SER A 115 -22.61 0.36 15.31
CA SER A 115 -24.02 0.75 15.41
C SER A 115 -24.70 0.13 16.62
N ARG A 116 -24.43 -1.13 16.91
CA ARG A 116 -24.94 -1.81 18.12
C ARG A 116 -24.39 -1.20 19.39
N ASN A 117 -23.08 -0.96 19.45
CA ASN A 117 -22.41 -0.44 20.64
C ASN A 117 -22.81 1.02 20.95
N GLN A 118 -23.09 1.84 19.92
CA GLN A 118 -23.41 3.24 20.07
C GLN A 118 -24.92 3.53 19.95
N ASN A 119 -25.73 2.50 19.75
CA ASN A 119 -27.19 2.59 19.53
C ASN A 119 -27.58 3.67 18.49
N ARG A 120 -26.79 3.77 17.40
CA ARG A 120 -27.04 4.68 16.27
C ARG A 120 -26.54 4.06 14.97
N LEU A 121 -27.11 4.48 13.85
CA LEU A 121 -26.67 4.02 12.55
C LEU A 121 -25.27 4.61 12.22
N ILE A 122 -24.32 3.74 11.96
CA ILE A 122 -22.95 4.09 11.55
C ILE A 122 -22.77 3.63 10.08
N PRO A 123 -22.27 4.50 9.19
CA PRO A 123 -22.07 4.16 7.80
C PRO A 123 -20.92 3.17 7.61
N ALA A 124 -21.02 2.33 6.59
CA ALA A 124 -19.92 1.52 6.07
C ALA A 124 -19.26 2.28 4.92
N ILE A 125 -17.97 2.53 4.99
CA ILE A 125 -17.22 3.33 4.02
C ILE A 125 -16.04 2.50 3.51
N VAL A 126 -15.82 2.51 2.19
CA VAL A 126 -14.62 1.98 1.56
C VAL A 126 -13.78 3.15 1.08
N ASN A 127 -12.62 3.32 1.67
CA ASN A 127 -11.62 4.29 1.24
C ASN A 127 -10.77 3.65 0.13
N VAL A 128 -10.51 4.37 -0.94
CA VAL A 128 -9.73 3.92 -2.10
C VAL A 128 -8.45 4.74 -2.16
N TYR A 129 -7.30 4.06 -2.24
CA TYR A 129 -6.00 4.69 -2.34
C TYR A 129 -5.24 4.16 -3.54
N GLU A 130 -4.45 5.04 -4.10
CA GLU A 130 -3.49 4.71 -5.15
C GLU A 130 -2.08 4.87 -4.62
N TRP A 131 -1.20 3.94 -4.95
CA TRP A 131 0.21 4.06 -4.72
C TRP A 131 1.00 3.45 -5.87
N TYR A 132 2.23 3.86 -6.03
CA TYR A 132 3.08 3.42 -7.12
C TYR A 132 4.20 2.53 -6.60
N ARG A 133 4.35 1.32 -7.16
CA ARG A 133 5.54 0.50 -6.92
C ARG A 133 6.75 1.21 -7.53
N GLY A 134 7.90 1.15 -6.90
CA GLY A 134 9.14 1.79 -7.37
C GLY A 134 9.54 3.07 -6.63
N GLN A 135 8.75 3.55 -5.68
CA GLN A 135 9.24 4.48 -4.66
C GLN A 135 10.25 3.74 -3.77
N ASN A 136 11.20 4.47 -3.15
CA ASN A 136 12.20 3.91 -2.23
C ASN A 136 11.55 3.38 -0.93
N LEU A 137 10.57 2.49 -1.06
CA LEU A 137 9.84 1.88 0.04
C LEU A 137 10.40 0.47 0.29
N ARG A 138 10.57 0.16 1.55
CA ARG A 138 10.97 -1.19 1.97
C ARG A 138 9.73 -2.08 2.00
N ILE A 139 9.58 -2.90 0.96
CA ILE A 139 8.40 -3.75 0.78
C ILE A 139 8.76 -5.19 1.19
N LYS A 140 7.95 -5.81 2.04
CA LYS A 140 7.96 -7.25 2.29
C LYS A 140 6.71 -7.87 1.68
N GLU A 141 6.89 -8.83 0.79
CA GLU A 141 5.80 -9.50 0.11
C GLU A 141 5.81 -10.99 0.43
N PHE A 142 4.64 -11.52 0.81
CA PHE A 142 4.40 -12.93 1.06
C PHE A 142 3.37 -13.42 0.05
N HIS A 143 3.79 -14.19 -0.93
CA HIS A 143 2.89 -14.76 -1.95
C HIS A 143 1.97 -15.82 -1.37
N ASP A 144 2.46 -16.56 -0.35
CA ASP A 144 1.76 -17.63 0.32
C ASP A 144 1.90 -17.54 1.85
N ALA A 145 1.11 -18.38 2.55
CA ALA A 145 1.24 -18.61 3.98
C ALA A 145 2.47 -19.48 4.27
N SER A 146 3.65 -18.95 3.97
CA SER A 146 4.95 -19.57 4.19
C SER A 146 5.38 -19.54 5.66
N MET A 147 6.48 -20.22 6.01
CA MET A 147 7.06 -20.16 7.36
C MET A 147 7.49 -18.73 7.73
N ASP A 148 8.07 -17.96 6.79
CA ASP A 148 8.45 -16.56 7.00
C ASP A 148 7.22 -15.68 7.31
N TRP A 149 6.11 -15.91 6.58
CA TRP A 149 4.84 -15.25 6.85
C TRP A 149 4.34 -15.57 8.26
N LEU A 150 4.35 -16.87 8.64
CA LEU A 150 3.89 -17.33 9.94
C LEU A 150 4.75 -16.73 11.07
N GLU A 151 6.07 -16.73 10.92
CA GLU A 151 6.98 -16.12 11.90
C GLU A 151 6.70 -14.63 12.11
N MET A 152 6.46 -13.88 11.03
CA MET A 152 6.11 -12.46 11.13
C MET A 152 4.79 -12.25 11.85
N VAL A 153 3.75 -13.03 11.50
CA VAL A 153 2.44 -12.96 12.16
C VAL A 153 2.55 -13.30 13.64
N VAL A 154 3.30 -14.37 13.99
CA VAL A 154 3.55 -14.76 15.39
C VAL A 154 4.22 -13.62 16.15
N LYS A 155 5.30 -13.06 15.65
CA LYS A 155 6.03 -11.96 16.29
C LYS A 155 5.13 -10.74 16.50
N CYS A 156 4.40 -10.32 15.47
CA CYS A 156 3.50 -9.16 15.53
C CYS A 156 2.34 -9.34 16.51
N ARG A 157 1.81 -10.57 16.64
CA ARG A 157 0.67 -10.86 17.54
C ARG A 157 1.11 -11.11 18.99
N SER A 158 2.27 -11.70 19.21
CA SER A 158 2.75 -12.08 20.53
C SER A 158 3.53 -10.97 21.24
N ASP A 159 4.16 -10.07 20.50
CA ASP A 159 4.94 -8.97 21.05
C ASP A 159 4.42 -7.63 20.52
N ILE A 160 3.61 -6.95 21.31
CA ILE A 160 3.02 -5.64 20.96
C ILE A 160 4.10 -4.55 20.82
N SER A 161 5.30 -4.75 21.35
CA SER A 161 6.42 -3.83 21.21
C SER A 161 7.23 -4.07 19.93
N TYR A 162 7.04 -5.21 19.27
CA TYR A 162 7.77 -5.56 18.06
C TYR A 162 7.46 -4.56 16.94
N ARG A 163 8.52 -4.07 16.31
CA ARG A 163 8.46 -3.18 15.14
C ARG A 163 9.35 -3.75 14.05
N HIS A 164 8.76 -4.00 12.90
CA HIS A 164 9.53 -4.28 11.71
C HIS A 164 9.93 -2.98 11.00
N ASN A 165 10.92 -3.07 10.12
CA ASN A 165 11.46 -1.92 9.37
C ASN A 165 10.89 -1.81 7.95
N PHE A 166 9.80 -2.51 7.64
CA PHE A 166 9.13 -2.43 6.35
C PHE A 166 8.11 -1.29 6.35
N ASP A 167 8.05 -0.56 5.23
CA ASP A 167 7.10 0.50 5.01
C ASP A 167 5.76 -0.07 4.50
N ILE A 168 5.82 -1.16 3.71
CA ILE A 168 4.66 -1.91 3.21
C ILE A 168 4.89 -3.40 3.45
N VAL A 169 3.85 -4.07 3.94
CA VAL A 169 3.79 -5.54 4.02
C VAL A 169 2.57 -6.02 3.23
N ILE A 170 2.81 -6.90 2.25
CA ILE A 170 1.79 -7.51 1.41
C ILE A 170 1.71 -9.00 1.74
N GLY A 171 0.52 -9.48 2.08
CA GLY A 171 0.34 -10.90 2.40
C GLY A 171 -1.10 -11.23 2.79
N LYS A 172 -1.37 -12.53 2.89
CA LYS A 172 -2.68 -13.04 3.34
C LYS A 172 -2.91 -12.68 4.81
N ILE A 173 -4.15 -12.31 5.14
CA ILE A 173 -4.57 -12.14 6.53
C ILE A 173 -4.77 -13.51 7.15
N ALA A 174 -4.26 -13.72 8.35
CA ALA A 174 -4.50 -14.95 9.09
C ALA A 174 -5.96 -15.06 9.52
N ASN A 175 -6.62 -16.18 9.19
CA ASN A 175 -7.96 -16.47 9.65
C ASN A 175 -7.97 -16.74 11.16
N ASP A 176 -9.15 -16.63 11.81
CA ASP A 176 -9.32 -16.87 13.25
C ASP A 176 -8.83 -18.28 13.66
N ASN A 177 -8.94 -19.29 12.78
CA ASN A 177 -8.41 -20.64 13.00
C ASN A 177 -6.86 -20.68 13.02
N VAL A 178 -6.20 -19.71 12.40
CA VAL A 178 -4.74 -19.56 12.46
C VAL A 178 -4.30 -19.00 13.83
N GLY A 179 -5.18 -18.30 14.55
CA GLY A 179 -4.92 -17.84 15.91
C GLY A 179 -4.58 -18.98 16.87
N GLU A 180 -5.27 -20.11 16.79
CA GLU A 180 -4.95 -21.33 17.56
C GLU A 180 -3.62 -21.93 17.11
N THR A 181 -3.38 -22.03 15.80
CA THR A 181 -2.13 -22.54 15.23
C THR A 181 -0.96 -21.66 15.61
N VAL A 182 -1.11 -20.31 15.56
CA VAL A 182 -0.10 -19.34 16.02
C VAL A 182 0.23 -19.54 17.49
N SER A 183 -0.78 -19.74 18.35
CA SER A 183 -0.58 -20.02 19.77
C SER A 183 0.15 -21.34 20.01
N TYR A 184 -0.14 -22.36 19.20
CA TYR A 184 0.53 -23.68 19.26
C TYR A 184 2.01 -23.56 18.86
N VAL A 185 2.28 -22.91 17.73
CA VAL A 185 3.66 -22.71 17.22
C VAL A 185 4.48 -21.86 18.19
N TYR A 186 3.89 -20.80 18.74
CA TYR A 186 4.55 -19.96 19.75
C TYR A 186 4.94 -20.76 21.01
N LYS A 187 4.02 -21.56 21.55
CA LYS A 187 4.29 -22.43 22.69
C LYS A 187 5.39 -23.45 22.39
N ALA A 188 5.36 -24.05 21.20
CA ALA A 188 6.38 -25.01 20.77
C ALA A 188 7.77 -24.38 20.60
N LEU A 189 7.85 -23.14 20.10
CA LEU A 189 9.11 -22.40 19.97
C LEU A 189 9.65 -21.92 21.32
N CYS A 190 8.76 -21.52 22.25
CA CYS A 190 9.17 -21.14 23.61
C CYS A 190 9.71 -22.35 24.42
N VAL A 191 9.11 -23.53 24.26
CA VAL A 191 9.58 -24.77 24.95
C VAL A 191 10.94 -25.21 24.44
N LYS A 192 11.30 -24.98 23.17
CA LYS A 192 12.62 -25.28 22.60
C LYS A 192 13.74 -24.33 23.04
N LYS A 193 13.40 -23.20 23.69
CA LYS A 193 14.39 -22.20 24.16
C LYS A 193 14.68 -22.26 25.66
N MET A 194 14.15 -23.26 26.37
CA MET A 194 14.60 -23.54 27.77
C MET A 194 15.75 -24.52 27.72
N PRO A 195 16.89 -24.16 28.35
CA PRO A 195 18.08 -25.01 28.43
C PRO A 195 17.82 -26.28 29.27
#